data_abe66a1f46c7f0df3cf33ce9a37ae63e
#
_entry.id   abe66a1f46c7f0df3cf33ce9a37ae63e
#
_cell.length_a   1.000
_cell.length_b   1.000
_cell.length_c   1.000
_cell.angle_alpha   90.00
_cell.angle_beta   90.00
_cell.angle_gamma   90.00
#
_symmetry.space_group_name_H-M   'P 1'
#
loop_
_entity.id
_entity.type
_entity.pdbx_description
1 polymer ?
#
loop_
_entity_poly.entity_id
_entity_poly.type
_entity_poly.pdbx_seq_one_letter_code
_entity_poly.pdbx_strand_id
1 'polypeptide(L)'
;MSGKNKFGFAPVEPTAPVKRRTREPGPMGAAVRDVAENLQEATEAKIEQRRRNADDAKTFRQAQEEGRVLYQIPLAEIFTDDLPRDRLALEEVAQSDEMEELKSSIRERGQREPVEVYVGPNGRYQLKKGWRRFTALSQLFAETRDDRFSTVTARIESGNDDRISRYVDMVEENVVREDLSFAEMAQVAITASKDENVAEVDPAELVSQLYSALHKTKRSYIKSFVFLLSALGDSLKWPKAVSRNLGVDAARALQSPDQAESLRERLAGCGSAEAQNEALKEFIDGSHKAVGKAQPRSEPKQKFEFFVGETKVTARQGEVRLVSEVDFATMPKKQLEEAVRAFEEALKGGPRIR
;
A
#
# COMPACT_ATOMS: atom_id res chain seq x y z
N MET A 1 70.79 -34.50 57.49
CA MET A 1 70.79 -34.21 58.94
C MET A 1 69.37 -34.22 59.47
N SER A 2 69.06 -35.27 60.28
CA SER A 2 67.72 -35.49 60.84
C SER A 2 67.46 -34.56 62.03
N GLY A 3 66.54 -33.63 61.93
CA GLY A 3 66.11 -32.78 63.00
C GLY A 3 65.05 -33.45 63.86
N LYS A 4 65.45 -33.93 65.03
CA LYS A 4 64.50 -34.42 66.04
C LYS A 4 63.78 -33.20 66.68
N ASN A 5 62.44 -33.26 66.67
CA ASN A 5 61.60 -32.31 67.37
C ASN A 5 61.92 -32.34 68.86
N LYS A 6 61.91 -31.17 69.55
CA LYS A 6 62.25 -30.92 70.95
C LYS A 6 61.39 -31.66 71.98
N PHE A 7 60.38 -32.40 71.52
CA PHE A 7 59.42 -33.17 72.36
C PHE A 7 59.36 -34.65 72.06
N GLY A 8 60.27 -35.20 71.26
CA GLY A 8 60.50 -36.66 71.12
C GLY A 8 59.38 -37.44 70.38
N PHE A 9 58.50 -36.81 69.69
CA PHE A 9 57.43 -37.50 68.90
C PHE A 9 57.95 -37.79 67.50
N ALA A 10 57.76 -39.01 67.05
CA ALA A 10 58.00 -39.40 65.66
C ALA A 10 56.92 -38.78 64.73
N PRO A 11 57.26 -38.47 63.45
CA PRO A 11 56.26 -38.00 62.49
C PRO A 11 55.17 -39.10 62.35
N VAL A 12 53.92 -38.65 62.52
CA VAL A 12 52.78 -39.55 62.28
C VAL A 12 52.63 -39.66 60.77
N GLU A 13 52.81 -40.85 60.26
CA GLU A 13 52.51 -41.16 58.84
C GLU A 13 51.01 -40.90 58.57
N PRO A 14 50.65 -40.23 57.48
CA PRO A 14 49.26 -39.99 57.15
C PRO A 14 48.57 -41.34 56.93
N THR A 15 47.74 -41.73 57.85
CA THR A 15 46.85 -42.87 57.68
C THR A 15 45.93 -42.63 56.49
N ALA A 16 45.89 -43.59 55.56
CA ALA A 16 45.00 -43.54 54.39
C ALA A 16 43.55 -43.20 54.85
N PRO A 17 42.82 -42.40 54.07
CA PRO A 17 41.48 -41.98 54.41
C PRO A 17 40.61 -43.24 54.58
N VAL A 18 40.11 -43.47 55.78
CA VAL A 18 39.14 -44.50 56.08
C VAL A 18 37.94 -44.30 55.17
N LYS A 19 37.72 -45.18 54.20
CA LYS A 19 36.47 -45.19 53.43
C LYS A 19 35.30 -45.26 54.41
N ARG A 20 34.63 -44.13 54.64
CA ARG A 20 33.37 -44.09 55.36
C ARG A 20 32.40 -45.03 54.64
N ARG A 21 32.06 -46.20 55.28
CA ARG A 21 30.97 -47.03 54.79
C ARG A 21 29.73 -46.15 54.70
N THR A 22 29.25 -45.89 53.50
CA THR A 22 27.92 -45.32 53.27
C THR A 22 26.91 -46.26 53.90
N ARG A 23 26.41 -45.88 55.08
CA ARG A 23 25.27 -46.58 55.66
C ARG A 23 24.08 -46.33 54.75
N GLU A 24 23.53 -47.40 54.21
CA GLU A 24 22.25 -47.33 53.51
C GLU A 24 21.22 -46.74 54.49
N PRO A 25 20.45 -45.76 54.08
CA PRO A 25 19.44 -45.14 54.95
C PRO A 25 18.41 -46.23 55.32
N GLY A 26 18.09 -46.28 56.58
CA GLY A 26 17.02 -47.18 57.06
C GLY A 26 15.67 -46.81 56.40
N PRO A 27 14.61 -47.64 56.54
CA PRO A 27 13.32 -47.44 55.83
C PRO A 27 12.73 -46.06 55.98
N MET A 28 12.93 -45.42 57.13
CA MET A 28 12.48 -44.05 57.40
C MET A 28 13.32 -42.98 56.63
N GLY A 29 14.62 -43.24 56.47
CA GLY A 29 15.51 -42.38 55.74
C GLY A 29 15.28 -42.49 54.20
N ALA A 30 14.88 -43.65 53.72
CA ALA A 30 14.46 -43.87 52.32
C ALA A 30 13.15 -43.11 52.04
N ALA A 31 12.13 -43.27 52.91
CA ALA A 31 10.85 -42.54 52.73
C ALA A 31 11.01 -41.02 52.76
N VAL A 32 11.90 -40.47 53.63
CA VAL A 32 12.19 -39.01 53.61
C VAL A 32 12.87 -38.55 52.34
N ARG A 33 13.76 -39.39 51.77
CA ARG A 33 14.38 -39.10 50.48
C ARG A 33 13.36 -39.10 49.35
N ASP A 34 12.52 -40.14 49.26
CA ASP A 34 11.48 -40.23 48.22
C ASP A 34 10.51 -39.05 48.30
N VAL A 35 10.14 -38.62 49.50
CA VAL A 35 9.31 -37.42 49.69
C VAL A 35 10.05 -36.12 49.27
N ALA A 36 11.35 -36.00 49.62
CA ALA A 36 12.17 -34.89 49.23
C ALA A 36 12.39 -34.82 47.72
N GLU A 37 12.66 -35.93 47.08
CA GLU A 37 12.81 -36.06 45.61
C GLU A 37 11.48 -35.71 44.90
N ASN A 38 10.35 -36.28 45.36
CA ASN A 38 9.03 -35.95 44.81
C ASN A 38 8.67 -34.47 44.97
N LEU A 39 9.03 -33.86 46.12
CA LEU A 39 8.80 -32.45 46.34
C LEU A 39 9.69 -31.56 45.47
N GLN A 40 10.94 -31.99 45.23
CA GLN A 40 11.86 -31.30 44.36
C GLN A 40 11.39 -31.38 42.90
N GLU A 41 11.04 -32.59 42.44
CA GLU A 41 10.47 -32.79 41.10
C GLU A 41 9.18 -31.97 40.90
N ALA A 42 8.27 -31.98 41.86
CA ALA A 42 7.05 -31.17 41.81
C ALA A 42 7.35 -29.65 41.79
N THR A 43 8.41 -29.22 42.49
CA THR A 43 8.83 -27.81 42.51
C THR A 43 9.47 -27.43 41.17
N GLU A 44 10.35 -28.27 40.63
CA GLU A 44 10.97 -28.06 39.32
C GLU A 44 9.92 -28.05 38.20
N ALA A 45 8.96 -28.97 38.24
CA ALA A 45 7.85 -28.98 37.29
C ALA A 45 7.01 -27.67 37.33
N LYS A 46 6.73 -27.14 38.56
CA LYS A 46 6.04 -25.86 38.73
C LYS A 46 6.86 -24.68 38.22
N ILE A 47 8.16 -24.69 38.46
CA ILE A 47 9.07 -23.62 37.97
C ILE A 47 9.08 -23.63 36.41
N GLU A 48 9.25 -24.83 35.85
CA GLU A 48 9.25 -24.99 34.38
C GLU A 48 7.90 -24.60 33.77
N GLN A 49 6.78 -24.98 34.38
CA GLN A 49 5.45 -24.57 33.93
C GLN A 49 5.29 -23.03 33.99
N ARG A 50 5.75 -22.37 35.07
CA ARG A 50 5.71 -20.91 35.17
C ARG A 50 6.56 -20.25 34.10
N ARG A 51 7.74 -20.81 33.81
CA ARG A 51 8.62 -20.33 32.76
C ARG A 51 7.95 -20.42 31.39
N ARG A 52 7.38 -21.59 31.06
CA ARG A 52 6.62 -21.78 29.80
C ARG A 52 5.46 -20.79 29.71
N ASN A 53 4.67 -20.66 30.75
CA ASN A 53 3.56 -19.71 30.75
C ASN A 53 4.03 -18.24 30.57
N ALA A 54 5.19 -17.90 31.13
CA ALA A 54 5.76 -16.55 30.96
C ALA A 54 6.27 -16.33 29.51
N ASP A 55 6.91 -17.36 28.93
CA ASP A 55 7.38 -17.30 27.55
C ASP A 55 6.19 -17.28 26.57
N ASP A 56 5.16 -18.09 26.79
CA ASP A 56 3.92 -18.07 26.00
C ASP A 56 3.20 -16.73 26.10
N ALA A 57 3.10 -16.14 27.30
CA ALA A 57 2.51 -14.83 27.51
C ALA A 57 3.30 -13.71 26.80
N LYS A 58 4.64 -13.83 26.79
CA LYS A 58 5.50 -12.90 26.05
C LYS A 58 5.29 -13.02 24.54
N THR A 59 5.29 -14.25 24.04
CA THR A 59 5.07 -14.54 22.60
C THR A 59 3.68 -14.07 22.17
N PHE A 60 2.65 -14.29 23.01
CA PHE A 60 1.30 -13.81 22.72
C PHE A 60 1.22 -12.28 22.67
N ARG A 61 1.82 -11.58 23.63
CA ARG A 61 1.86 -10.11 23.62
C ARG A 61 2.58 -9.57 22.39
N GLN A 62 3.72 -10.18 22.05
CA GLN A 62 4.45 -9.82 20.84
C GLN A 62 3.60 -10.05 19.58
N ALA A 63 2.92 -11.19 19.49
CA ALA A 63 2.00 -11.48 18.38
C ALA A 63 0.83 -10.48 18.33
N GLN A 64 0.36 -10.01 19.49
CA GLN A 64 -0.69 -9.00 19.59
C GLN A 64 -0.19 -7.63 19.15
N GLU A 65 1.00 -7.20 19.60
CA GLU A 65 1.63 -5.93 19.19
C GLU A 65 1.94 -5.91 17.68
N GLU A 66 2.33 -7.04 17.11
CA GLU A 66 2.56 -7.20 15.68
C GLU A 66 1.26 -7.40 14.86
N GLY A 67 0.09 -7.33 15.48
CA GLY A 67 -1.20 -7.51 14.80
C GLY A 67 -1.42 -8.90 14.22
N ARG A 68 -0.73 -9.95 14.72
CA ARG A 68 -0.87 -11.34 14.25
C ARG A 68 -2.00 -12.12 14.94
N VAL A 69 -2.65 -11.52 15.94
CA VAL A 69 -3.77 -12.15 16.66
C VAL A 69 -5.08 -11.79 15.98
N LEU A 70 -5.94 -12.78 15.80
CA LEU A 70 -7.29 -12.60 15.26
C LEU A 70 -8.31 -12.55 16.39
N TYR A 71 -9.27 -11.64 16.25
CA TYR A 71 -10.34 -11.41 17.20
C TYR A 71 -11.70 -11.62 16.55
N GLN A 72 -12.67 -12.12 17.31
CA GLN A 72 -14.08 -12.12 16.93
C GLN A 72 -14.71 -10.86 17.48
N ILE A 73 -15.05 -9.91 16.62
CA ILE A 73 -15.61 -8.63 17.01
C ILE A 73 -17.08 -8.58 16.56
N PRO A 74 -18.02 -8.21 17.46
CA PRO A 74 -19.40 -7.99 17.05
C PRO A 74 -19.53 -6.95 15.94
N LEU A 75 -20.34 -7.22 14.92
CA LEU A 75 -20.57 -6.27 13.82
C LEU A 75 -21.02 -4.89 14.31
N ALA A 76 -21.80 -4.84 15.38
CA ALA A 76 -22.31 -3.61 15.97
C ALA A 76 -21.21 -2.72 16.60
N GLU A 77 -20.04 -3.27 16.89
CA GLU A 77 -18.91 -2.54 17.47
C GLU A 77 -17.93 -1.98 16.41
N ILE A 78 -18.15 -2.33 15.14
CA ILE A 78 -17.31 -1.86 14.03
C ILE A 78 -18.02 -0.75 13.28
N PHE A 79 -17.37 0.38 13.19
CA PHE A 79 -17.84 1.57 12.49
C PHE A 79 -17.07 1.79 11.20
N THR A 80 -17.66 2.57 10.28
CA THR A 80 -17.10 2.82 8.95
C THR A 80 -17.09 4.31 8.61
N ASP A 81 -17.20 5.16 9.62
CA ASP A 81 -17.44 6.61 9.50
C ASP A 81 -16.19 7.49 9.68
N ASP A 82 -15.07 6.91 10.15
CA ASP A 82 -13.86 7.69 10.39
C ASP A 82 -13.11 8.04 9.09
N LEU A 83 -12.93 7.09 8.18
CA LEU A 83 -12.29 7.34 6.88
C LEU A 83 -13.33 7.29 5.76
N PRO A 84 -13.38 8.32 4.89
CA PRO A 84 -14.18 8.22 3.68
C PRO A 84 -13.69 7.08 2.81
N ARG A 85 -14.63 6.40 2.14
CA ARG A 85 -14.30 5.27 1.30
C ARG A 85 -13.76 5.72 -0.05
N ASP A 86 -12.87 4.93 -0.60
CA ASP A 86 -12.18 5.17 -1.86
C ASP A 86 -13.04 4.87 -3.11
N ARG A 87 -14.25 4.33 -2.94
CA ARG A 87 -15.20 4.03 -4.04
C ARG A 87 -16.38 4.97 -4.03
N LEU A 88 -16.75 5.46 -5.22
CA LEU A 88 -17.85 6.39 -5.42
C LEU A 88 -19.25 5.72 -5.38
N ALA A 89 -19.33 4.41 -5.61
CA ALA A 89 -20.61 3.69 -5.77
C ALA A 89 -20.69 2.48 -4.82
N LEU A 90 -20.55 2.70 -3.51
CA LEU A 90 -20.59 1.63 -2.51
C LEU A 90 -21.94 0.91 -2.46
N GLU A 91 -23.05 1.61 -2.66
CA GLU A 91 -24.39 1.03 -2.65
C GLU A 91 -24.60 0.08 -3.84
N GLU A 92 -24.11 0.44 -5.01
CA GLU A 92 -24.15 -0.42 -6.21
C GLU A 92 -23.32 -1.70 -5.98
N VAL A 93 -22.14 -1.57 -5.39
CA VAL A 93 -21.28 -2.72 -5.05
C VAL A 93 -21.94 -3.60 -3.99
N ALA A 94 -22.64 -3.00 -3.02
CA ALA A 94 -23.38 -3.75 -2.00
C ALA A 94 -24.55 -4.57 -2.55
N GLN A 95 -25.09 -4.22 -3.72
CA GLN A 95 -26.22 -4.87 -4.40
C GLN A 95 -25.77 -5.66 -5.65
N SER A 96 -24.48 -5.79 -5.89
CA SER A 96 -23.96 -6.48 -7.07
C SER A 96 -24.07 -8.00 -6.97
N ASP A 97 -24.11 -8.70 -8.12
CA ASP A 97 -24.08 -10.16 -8.19
C ASP A 97 -22.83 -10.73 -7.50
N GLU A 98 -21.71 -10.04 -7.59
CA GLU A 98 -20.47 -10.40 -6.91
C GLU A 98 -20.58 -10.34 -5.37
N MET A 99 -21.46 -9.50 -4.83
CA MET A 99 -21.76 -9.47 -3.40
C MET A 99 -22.58 -10.70 -3.00
N GLU A 100 -23.53 -11.12 -3.83
CA GLU A 100 -24.31 -12.34 -3.60
C GLU A 100 -23.42 -13.59 -3.67
N GLU A 101 -22.48 -13.66 -4.59
CA GLU A 101 -21.47 -14.74 -4.65
C GLU A 101 -20.62 -14.77 -3.38
N LEU A 102 -20.18 -13.61 -2.89
CA LEU A 102 -19.41 -13.50 -1.65
C LEU A 102 -20.25 -13.95 -0.44
N LYS A 103 -21.51 -13.55 -0.35
CA LYS A 103 -22.46 -13.98 0.70
C LYS A 103 -22.63 -15.50 0.66
N SER A 104 -22.80 -16.09 -0.51
CA SER A 104 -22.91 -17.53 -0.69
C SER A 104 -21.66 -18.25 -0.21
N SER A 105 -20.47 -17.77 -0.59
CA SER A 105 -19.20 -18.31 -0.14
C SER A 105 -19.04 -18.23 1.39
N ILE A 106 -19.41 -17.10 2.01
CA ILE A 106 -19.34 -16.94 3.48
C ILE A 106 -20.35 -17.85 4.18
N ARG A 107 -21.55 -18.03 3.62
CA ARG A 107 -22.59 -18.91 4.17
C ARG A 107 -22.12 -20.39 4.21
N GLU A 108 -21.43 -20.82 3.15
CA GLU A 108 -20.95 -22.20 3.01
C GLU A 108 -19.69 -22.51 3.81
N ARG A 109 -18.72 -21.59 3.79
CA ARG A 109 -17.35 -21.85 4.24
C ARG A 109 -16.89 -20.95 5.39
N GLY A 110 -17.73 -20.03 5.84
CA GLY A 110 -17.37 -19.02 6.81
C GLY A 110 -16.45 -17.95 6.24
N GLN A 111 -16.12 -16.99 7.06
CA GLN A 111 -15.14 -15.96 6.74
C GLN A 111 -13.73 -16.56 6.76
N ARG A 112 -13.02 -16.57 5.64
CA ARG A 112 -11.67 -17.13 5.52
C ARG A 112 -10.58 -16.10 5.78
N GLU A 113 -10.73 -14.90 5.27
CA GLU A 113 -9.77 -13.82 5.45
C GLU A 113 -10.32 -12.82 6.47
N PRO A 114 -9.50 -12.39 7.44
CA PRO A 114 -9.92 -11.39 8.40
C PRO A 114 -10.16 -10.03 7.73
N VAL A 115 -10.96 -9.19 8.37
CA VAL A 115 -10.97 -7.76 8.11
C VAL A 115 -9.88 -7.09 8.95
N GLU A 116 -9.45 -5.90 8.58
CA GLU A 116 -8.53 -5.10 9.38
C GLU A 116 -9.28 -3.93 10.00
N VAL A 117 -9.11 -3.78 11.32
CA VAL A 117 -9.71 -2.69 12.09
C VAL A 117 -8.64 -1.99 12.92
N TYR A 118 -8.87 -0.73 13.23
CA TYR A 118 -8.05 0.03 14.18
C TYR A 118 -8.94 0.68 15.24
N VAL A 119 -8.33 1.11 16.35
CA VAL A 119 -9.05 1.86 17.38
C VAL A 119 -9.04 3.34 17.00
N GLY A 120 -10.21 3.87 16.67
CA GLY A 120 -10.39 5.28 16.32
C GLY A 120 -10.26 6.23 17.53
N PRO A 121 -10.33 7.57 17.31
CA PRO A 121 -10.16 8.56 18.36
C PRO A 121 -11.13 8.41 19.54
N ASN A 122 -12.32 7.85 19.29
CA ASN A 122 -13.36 7.63 20.29
C ASN A 122 -13.27 6.27 21.00
N GLY A 123 -12.16 5.52 20.83
CA GLY A 123 -12.00 4.19 21.39
C GLY A 123 -12.85 3.10 20.71
N ARG A 124 -13.49 3.41 19.56
CA ARG A 124 -14.32 2.48 18.81
C ARG A 124 -13.50 1.80 17.72
N TYR A 125 -13.87 0.58 17.36
CA TYR A 125 -13.26 -0.09 16.22
C TYR A 125 -13.73 0.56 14.92
N GLN A 126 -12.76 0.97 14.10
CA GLN A 126 -12.99 1.51 12.76
C GLN A 126 -12.49 0.52 11.71
N LEU A 127 -13.29 0.30 10.69
CA LEU A 127 -12.93 -0.61 9.62
C LEU A 127 -11.87 0.03 8.71
N LYS A 128 -10.68 -0.59 8.62
CA LYS A 128 -9.59 -0.18 7.73
C LYS A 128 -9.71 -0.87 6.38
N LYS A 129 -9.73 -2.22 6.36
CA LYS A 129 -9.78 -3.05 5.16
C LYS A 129 -10.85 -4.14 5.25
N GLY A 130 -11.34 -4.57 4.09
CA GLY A 130 -12.29 -5.68 4.00
C GLY A 130 -13.76 -5.26 4.04
N TRP A 131 -14.10 -4.08 3.52
CA TRP A 131 -15.47 -3.54 3.49
C TRP A 131 -16.48 -4.51 2.87
N ARG A 132 -16.15 -5.17 1.75
CA ARG A 132 -17.06 -6.14 1.11
C ARG A 132 -17.42 -7.29 2.05
N ARG A 133 -16.45 -7.83 2.82
CA ARG A 133 -16.70 -8.92 3.78
C ARG A 133 -17.53 -8.46 4.95
N PHE A 134 -17.24 -7.28 5.49
CA PHE A 134 -18.04 -6.67 6.55
C PHE A 134 -19.48 -6.44 6.11
N THR A 135 -19.69 -5.90 4.91
CA THR A 135 -21.02 -5.67 4.33
C THR A 135 -21.75 -6.99 4.07
N ALA A 136 -21.09 -7.99 3.51
CA ALA A 136 -21.66 -9.31 3.27
C ALA A 136 -22.13 -9.98 4.57
N LEU A 137 -21.32 -9.93 5.63
CA LEU A 137 -21.70 -10.46 6.94
C LEU A 137 -22.85 -9.68 7.56
N SER A 138 -22.86 -8.35 7.44
CA SER A 138 -23.92 -7.50 7.94
C SER A 138 -25.25 -7.79 7.23
N GLN A 139 -25.22 -7.98 5.91
CA GLN A 139 -26.40 -8.38 5.12
C GLN A 139 -26.89 -9.77 5.51
N LEU A 140 -25.98 -10.76 5.60
CA LEU A 140 -26.31 -12.12 6.02
C LEU A 140 -26.96 -12.15 7.40
N PHE A 141 -26.42 -11.40 8.37
CA PHE A 141 -26.99 -11.30 9.70
C PHE A 141 -28.37 -10.63 9.68
N ALA A 142 -28.53 -9.55 8.89
CA ALA A 142 -29.83 -8.88 8.73
C ALA A 142 -30.90 -9.80 8.10
N GLU A 143 -30.53 -10.59 7.11
CA GLU A 143 -31.39 -11.50 6.37
C GLU A 143 -31.79 -12.75 7.17
N THR A 144 -30.82 -13.37 7.84
CA THR A 144 -30.99 -14.69 8.44
C THR A 144 -31.22 -14.66 9.94
N ARG A 145 -30.76 -13.61 10.63
CA ARG A 145 -30.69 -13.49 12.10
C ARG A 145 -29.93 -14.65 12.77
N ASP A 146 -29.02 -15.28 12.02
CA ASP A 146 -28.17 -16.36 12.51
C ASP A 146 -26.94 -15.76 13.22
N ASP A 147 -26.75 -16.14 14.48
CA ASP A 147 -25.67 -15.66 15.32
C ASP A 147 -24.27 -15.95 14.76
N ARG A 148 -24.14 -16.94 13.87
CA ARG A 148 -22.88 -17.22 13.15
C ARG A 148 -22.38 -16.02 12.35
N PHE A 149 -23.26 -15.13 11.95
CA PHE A 149 -22.91 -13.92 11.17
C PHE A 149 -22.95 -12.65 12.01
N SER A 150 -23.17 -12.74 13.34
CA SER A 150 -23.21 -11.57 14.24
C SER A 150 -21.83 -10.97 14.53
N THR A 151 -20.78 -11.74 14.29
CA THR A 151 -19.39 -11.36 14.54
C THR A 151 -18.55 -11.45 13.26
N VAL A 152 -17.47 -10.70 13.21
CA VAL A 152 -16.49 -10.76 12.13
C VAL A 152 -15.10 -11.10 12.69
N THR A 153 -14.39 -11.97 11.99
CA THR A 153 -12.97 -12.23 12.28
C THR A 153 -12.16 -11.04 11.82
N ALA A 154 -11.52 -10.37 12.76
CA ALA A 154 -10.79 -9.14 12.52
C ALA A 154 -9.35 -9.23 13.06
N ARG A 155 -8.45 -8.51 12.42
CA ARG A 155 -7.13 -8.17 12.92
C ARG A 155 -7.18 -6.74 13.43
N ILE A 156 -6.76 -6.52 14.68
CA ILE A 156 -6.65 -5.19 15.26
C ILE A 156 -5.25 -4.69 14.96
N GLU A 157 -5.17 -3.57 14.25
CA GLU A 157 -3.91 -2.90 14.01
C GLU A 157 -3.57 -2.01 15.18
N SER A 158 -2.43 -2.31 15.81
CA SER A 158 -1.87 -1.58 16.93
C SER A 158 -0.84 -0.60 16.38
N GLY A 159 -1.25 0.62 16.07
CA GLY A 159 -0.33 1.65 15.59
C GLY A 159 -0.94 3.03 15.78
N ASN A 160 -0.09 3.98 16.12
CA ASN A 160 -0.44 5.39 16.14
C ASN A 160 -0.13 5.95 14.74
N ASP A 161 -0.67 5.29 13.70
CA ASP A 161 -0.48 5.72 12.33
C ASP A 161 -1.07 7.11 12.17
N ASP A 162 -0.29 7.97 11.56
CA ASP A 162 -0.74 9.27 11.17
C ASP A 162 -1.94 9.13 10.19
N ARG A 163 -2.79 10.14 10.12
CA ARG A 163 -4.01 10.14 9.32
C ARG A 163 -3.73 9.85 7.83
N ILE A 164 -2.64 10.39 7.30
CA ILE A 164 -2.22 10.19 5.91
C ILE A 164 -1.81 8.75 5.65
N SER A 165 -1.07 8.13 6.57
CA SER A 165 -0.68 6.71 6.48
C SER A 165 -1.90 5.80 6.36
N ARG A 166 -2.98 6.09 7.09
CA ARG A 166 -4.24 5.33 6.98
C ARG A 166 -4.90 5.47 5.60
N TYR A 167 -4.86 6.67 5.02
CA TYR A 167 -5.31 6.87 3.64
C TYR A 167 -4.43 6.11 2.64
N VAL A 168 -3.11 6.12 2.82
CA VAL A 168 -2.17 5.35 1.98
C VAL A 168 -2.51 3.87 2.02
N ASP A 169 -2.65 3.29 3.20
CA ASP A 169 -2.97 1.88 3.37
C ASP A 169 -4.32 1.49 2.75
N MET A 170 -5.33 2.37 2.86
CA MET A 170 -6.64 2.16 2.26
C MET A 170 -6.55 2.09 0.73
N VAL A 171 -5.76 2.98 0.10
CA VAL A 171 -5.67 3.02 -1.36
C VAL A 171 -4.70 1.99 -1.93
N GLU A 172 -3.62 1.62 -1.22
CA GLU A 172 -2.63 0.66 -1.73
C GLU A 172 -3.25 -0.70 -2.04
N GLU A 173 -4.15 -1.20 -1.21
CA GLU A 173 -4.84 -2.46 -1.45
C GLU A 173 -5.60 -2.45 -2.79
N ASN A 174 -6.34 -1.38 -3.06
CA ASN A 174 -7.20 -1.28 -4.24
C ASN A 174 -6.42 -0.89 -5.50
N VAL A 175 -5.35 -0.09 -5.35
CA VAL A 175 -4.46 0.29 -6.45
C VAL A 175 -3.67 -0.90 -7.00
N VAL A 176 -3.23 -1.81 -6.14
CA VAL A 176 -2.52 -3.04 -6.56
C VAL A 176 -3.45 -3.98 -7.33
N ARG A 177 -4.74 -3.98 -7.00
CA ARG A 177 -5.76 -4.79 -7.69
C ARG A 177 -6.28 -4.14 -8.98
N GLU A 178 -5.84 -2.92 -9.32
CA GLU A 178 -6.35 -2.12 -10.46
C GLU A 178 -7.88 -1.87 -10.43
N ASP A 179 -8.49 -1.93 -9.25
CA ASP A 179 -9.95 -1.84 -9.07
C ASP A 179 -10.48 -0.39 -9.03
N LEU A 180 -9.60 0.62 -8.93
CA LEU A 180 -9.97 2.03 -8.83
C LEU A 180 -9.79 2.77 -10.15
N SER A 181 -10.82 3.51 -10.57
CA SER A 181 -10.71 4.48 -11.66
C SER A 181 -9.88 5.70 -11.26
N PHE A 182 -9.35 6.44 -12.26
CA PHE A 182 -8.61 7.68 -11.99
C PHE A 182 -9.46 8.74 -11.28
N ALA A 183 -10.77 8.75 -11.53
CA ALA A 183 -11.71 9.63 -10.84
C ALA A 183 -11.84 9.26 -9.34
N GLU A 184 -11.96 7.98 -9.01
CA GLU A 184 -12.01 7.51 -7.62
C GLU A 184 -10.70 7.85 -6.89
N MET A 185 -9.54 7.59 -7.51
CA MET A 185 -8.25 7.98 -6.94
C MET A 185 -8.14 9.48 -6.69
N ALA A 186 -8.63 10.31 -7.60
CA ALA A 186 -8.64 11.76 -7.46
C ALA A 186 -9.59 12.21 -6.35
N GLN A 187 -10.75 11.58 -6.24
CA GLN A 187 -11.74 11.86 -5.20
C GLN A 187 -11.18 11.58 -3.80
N VAL A 188 -10.42 10.50 -3.62
CA VAL A 188 -9.74 10.23 -2.34
C VAL A 188 -8.81 11.37 -1.96
N ALA A 189 -8.00 11.88 -2.90
CA ALA A 189 -7.09 12.99 -2.63
C ALA A 189 -7.85 14.29 -2.27
N ILE A 190 -8.96 14.59 -2.97
CA ILE A 190 -9.83 15.74 -2.67
C ILE A 190 -10.49 15.58 -1.29
N THR A 191 -10.90 14.39 -0.94
CA THR A 191 -11.55 14.14 0.36
C THR A 191 -10.53 14.20 1.49
N ALA A 192 -9.35 13.62 1.29
CA ALA A 192 -8.27 13.69 2.27
C ALA A 192 -7.79 15.13 2.53
N SER A 193 -7.80 16.01 1.51
CA SER A 193 -7.44 17.42 1.71
C SER A 193 -8.48 18.23 2.51
N LYS A 194 -9.70 17.72 2.64
CA LYS A 194 -10.77 18.34 3.44
C LYS A 194 -10.88 17.73 4.84
N ASP A 195 -10.11 16.70 5.15
CA ASP A 195 -10.12 16.06 6.46
C ASP A 195 -9.39 16.95 7.48
N GLU A 196 -10.08 17.36 8.53
CA GLU A 196 -9.55 18.23 9.60
C GLU A 196 -8.32 17.65 10.32
N ASN A 197 -8.13 16.34 10.26
CA ASN A 197 -6.98 15.64 10.85
C ASN A 197 -5.79 15.49 9.89
N VAL A 198 -5.91 16.01 8.67
CA VAL A 198 -4.82 16.11 7.69
C VAL A 198 -4.37 17.57 7.64
N ALA A 199 -3.06 17.80 7.56
CA ALA A 199 -2.55 19.16 7.37
C ALA A 199 -3.16 19.77 6.10
N GLU A 200 -3.49 21.05 6.12
CA GLU A 200 -4.03 21.78 4.96
C GLU A 200 -3.02 21.75 3.81
N VAL A 201 -3.26 20.89 2.84
CA VAL A 201 -2.40 20.64 1.68
C VAL A 201 -3.27 20.60 0.42
N ASP A 202 -2.75 21.13 -0.67
CA ASP A 202 -3.39 21.04 -1.99
C ASP A 202 -3.65 19.55 -2.33
N PRO A 203 -4.88 19.19 -2.76
CA PRO A 203 -5.21 17.82 -3.19
C PRO A 203 -4.23 17.25 -4.22
N ALA A 204 -3.71 18.07 -5.13
CA ALA A 204 -2.72 17.64 -6.13
C ALA A 204 -1.34 17.31 -5.50
N GLU A 205 -0.99 17.93 -4.38
CA GLU A 205 0.23 17.57 -3.64
C GLU A 205 0.04 16.27 -2.87
N LEU A 206 -1.14 16.08 -2.24
CA LEU A 206 -1.50 14.84 -1.56
C LEU A 206 -1.44 13.61 -2.47
N VAL A 207 -1.74 13.74 -3.77
CA VAL A 207 -1.56 12.64 -4.74
C VAL A 207 -0.14 12.07 -4.69
N SER A 208 0.87 12.89 -4.46
CA SER A 208 2.26 12.43 -4.43
C SER A 208 2.59 11.61 -3.18
N GLN A 209 1.86 11.84 -2.08
CA GLN A 209 2.00 11.12 -0.81
C GLN A 209 1.14 9.85 -0.84
N LEU A 210 -0.16 9.97 -1.13
CA LEU A 210 -1.12 8.88 -1.15
C LEU A 210 -0.78 7.77 -2.16
N TYR A 211 -0.21 8.16 -3.29
CA TYR A 211 0.10 7.26 -4.42
C TYR A 211 1.61 7.17 -4.67
N SER A 212 2.43 7.22 -3.63
CA SER A 212 3.90 7.17 -3.72
C SER A 212 4.42 5.94 -4.46
N ALA A 213 3.78 4.79 -4.28
CA ALA A 213 4.09 3.54 -4.94
C ALA A 213 3.82 3.54 -6.46
N LEU A 214 2.98 4.47 -6.98
CA LEU A 214 2.66 4.54 -8.39
C LEU A 214 3.74 5.29 -9.20
N HIS A 215 3.91 4.88 -10.46
CA HIS A 215 4.78 5.57 -11.39
C HIS A 215 4.35 7.04 -11.59
N LYS A 216 5.35 7.93 -11.78
CA LYS A 216 5.13 9.39 -11.96
C LYS A 216 4.05 9.73 -12.98
N THR A 217 3.96 8.99 -14.08
CA THR A 217 2.96 9.19 -15.13
C THR A 217 1.54 8.91 -14.63
N LYS A 218 1.31 7.81 -13.88
CA LYS A 218 -0.01 7.53 -13.30
C LYS A 218 -0.41 8.64 -12.31
N ARG A 219 0.51 9.08 -11.46
CA ARG A 219 0.26 10.22 -10.55
C ARG A 219 -0.10 11.51 -11.28
N SER A 220 0.54 11.79 -12.42
CA SER A 220 0.18 12.94 -13.26
C SER A 220 -1.25 12.86 -13.80
N TYR A 221 -1.72 11.67 -14.19
CA TYR A 221 -3.10 11.48 -14.60
C TYR A 221 -4.08 11.69 -13.44
N ILE A 222 -3.77 11.19 -12.25
CA ILE A 222 -4.59 11.42 -11.05
C ILE A 222 -4.69 12.93 -10.77
N LYS A 223 -3.58 13.67 -10.83
CA LYS A 223 -3.58 15.14 -10.67
C LYS A 223 -4.46 15.86 -11.69
N SER A 224 -4.48 15.39 -12.94
CA SER A 224 -5.40 15.93 -13.96
C SER A 224 -6.86 15.70 -13.58
N PHE A 225 -7.19 14.53 -13.02
CA PHE A 225 -8.53 14.24 -12.54
C PHE A 225 -8.88 15.02 -11.27
N VAL A 226 -7.93 15.27 -10.36
CA VAL A 226 -8.12 16.17 -9.21
C VAL A 226 -8.54 17.56 -9.69
N PHE A 227 -7.81 18.11 -10.67
CA PHE A 227 -8.14 19.40 -11.26
C PHE A 227 -9.54 19.36 -11.91
N LEU A 228 -9.84 18.36 -12.71
CA LEU A 228 -11.12 18.21 -13.40
C LEU A 228 -12.31 18.13 -12.43
N LEU A 229 -12.20 17.26 -11.41
CA LEU A 229 -13.24 17.10 -10.39
C LEU A 229 -13.41 18.36 -9.54
N SER A 230 -12.32 19.03 -9.17
CA SER A 230 -12.37 20.30 -8.43
C SER A 230 -13.00 21.43 -9.26
N ALA A 231 -12.74 21.43 -10.56
CA ALA A 231 -13.29 22.44 -11.47
C ALA A 231 -14.76 22.21 -11.80
N LEU A 232 -15.20 20.98 -11.96
CA LEU A 232 -16.57 20.65 -12.41
C LEU A 232 -17.52 20.33 -11.25
N GLY A 233 -17.01 19.85 -10.11
CA GLY A 233 -17.82 19.48 -8.95
C GLY A 233 -18.94 18.48 -9.30
N ASP A 234 -20.10 18.69 -8.73
CA ASP A 234 -21.28 17.84 -8.88
C ASP A 234 -21.88 17.81 -10.31
N SER A 235 -21.44 18.72 -11.19
CA SER A 235 -21.87 18.71 -12.59
C SER A 235 -21.36 17.49 -13.36
N LEU A 236 -20.25 16.88 -12.90
CA LEU A 236 -19.74 15.63 -13.44
C LEU A 236 -20.40 14.45 -12.71
N LYS A 237 -21.60 14.06 -13.14
CA LYS A 237 -22.46 13.09 -12.45
C LYS A 237 -21.93 11.65 -12.49
N TRP A 238 -21.20 11.27 -13.54
CA TRP A 238 -20.65 9.93 -13.75
C TRP A 238 -19.11 9.98 -13.91
N PRO A 239 -18.38 10.37 -12.86
CA PRO A 239 -16.92 10.52 -12.94
C PRO A 239 -16.21 9.19 -13.22
N LYS A 240 -16.74 8.07 -12.70
CA LYS A 240 -16.21 6.72 -12.91
C LYS A 240 -16.26 6.29 -14.38
N ALA A 241 -17.24 6.76 -15.13
CA ALA A 241 -17.39 6.45 -16.56
C ALA A 241 -16.42 7.25 -17.47
N VAL A 242 -15.69 8.23 -16.92
CA VAL A 242 -14.74 9.02 -17.69
C VAL A 242 -13.44 8.24 -17.87
N SER A 243 -13.11 7.92 -19.13
CA SER A 243 -11.86 7.22 -19.43
C SER A 243 -10.64 8.09 -19.12
N ARG A 244 -9.49 7.45 -18.84
CA ARG A 244 -8.22 8.14 -18.55
C ARG A 244 -7.90 9.24 -19.57
N ASN A 245 -7.95 8.91 -20.86
CA ASN A 245 -7.57 9.84 -21.91
C ASN A 245 -8.54 11.02 -21.95
N LEU A 246 -9.84 10.75 -21.92
CA LEU A 246 -10.89 11.78 -21.96
C LEU A 246 -10.76 12.75 -20.77
N GLY A 247 -10.55 12.22 -19.56
CA GLY A 247 -10.40 13.08 -18.36
C GLY A 247 -9.13 13.94 -18.39
N VAL A 248 -8.01 13.36 -18.84
CA VAL A 248 -6.75 14.11 -18.96
C VAL A 248 -6.84 15.19 -20.05
N ASP A 249 -7.46 14.88 -21.18
CA ASP A 249 -7.59 15.85 -22.28
C ASP A 249 -8.62 16.94 -21.95
N ALA A 250 -9.71 16.60 -21.25
CA ALA A 250 -10.66 17.59 -20.72
C ALA A 250 -9.99 18.55 -19.70
N ALA A 251 -9.20 18.00 -18.78
CA ALA A 251 -8.44 18.79 -17.80
C ALA A 251 -7.45 19.76 -18.49
N ARG A 252 -6.81 19.32 -19.58
CA ARG A 252 -5.89 20.16 -20.36
C ARG A 252 -6.62 21.25 -21.18
N ALA A 253 -7.82 20.93 -21.67
CA ALA A 253 -8.63 21.87 -22.44
C ALA A 253 -9.24 22.98 -21.56
N LEU A 254 -9.39 22.72 -20.26
CA LEU A 254 -9.94 23.62 -19.26
C LEU A 254 -8.87 24.65 -18.83
N GLN A 255 -8.79 25.78 -19.52
CA GLN A 255 -7.75 26.79 -19.31
C GLN A 255 -8.24 28.04 -18.55
N SER A 256 -9.57 28.23 -18.41
CA SER A 256 -10.14 29.40 -17.75
C SER A 256 -11.37 29.05 -16.92
N PRO A 257 -11.70 29.85 -15.88
CA PRO A 257 -12.92 29.69 -15.09
C PRO A 257 -14.21 29.78 -15.94
N ASP A 258 -14.26 30.62 -16.95
CA ASP A 258 -15.43 30.78 -17.83
C ASP A 258 -15.69 29.50 -18.65
N GLN A 259 -14.63 28.83 -19.06
CA GLN A 259 -14.75 27.52 -19.73
C GLN A 259 -15.28 26.45 -18.78
N ALA A 260 -14.89 26.50 -17.51
CA ALA A 260 -15.41 25.57 -16.49
C ALA A 260 -16.91 25.80 -16.28
N GLU A 261 -17.36 27.05 -16.20
CA GLU A 261 -18.77 27.40 -16.03
C GLU A 261 -19.60 26.92 -17.22
N SER A 262 -19.18 27.26 -18.45
CA SER A 262 -19.85 26.79 -19.67
C SER A 262 -19.93 25.28 -19.76
N LEU A 263 -18.87 24.57 -19.33
CA LEU A 263 -18.86 23.11 -19.33
C LEU A 263 -19.78 22.54 -18.24
N ARG A 264 -19.84 23.14 -17.06
CA ARG A 264 -20.78 22.76 -16.00
C ARG A 264 -22.23 22.84 -16.45
N GLU A 265 -22.61 23.96 -17.10
CA GLU A 265 -23.96 24.15 -17.64
C GLU A 265 -24.34 23.05 -18.65
N ARG A 266 -23.41 22.70 -19.55
CA ARG A 266 -23.62 21.64 -20.53
C ARG A 266 -23.77 20.26 -19.87
N LEU A 267 -22.92 19.95 -18.90
CA LEU A 267 -22.94 18.68 -18.17
C LEU A 267 -24.19 18.54 -17.28
N ALA A 268 -24.71 19.65 -16.73
CA ALA A 268 -25.91 19.62 -15.92
C ALA A 268 -27.14 19.06 -16.68
N GLY A 269 -27.20 19.30 -18.00
CA GLY A 269 -28.24 18.79 -18.89
C GLY A 269 -28.09 17.31 -19.28
N CYS A 270 -26.98 16.65 -18.97
CA CYS A 270 -26.74 15.26 -19.34
C CYS A 270 -27.55 14.31 -18.46
N GLY A 271 -28.24 13.34 -19.10
CA GLY A 271 -29.05 12.31 -18.45
C GLY A 271 -28.37 10.95 -18.38
N SER A 272 -27.21 10.76 -18.99
CA SER A 272 -26.47 9.50 -18.96
C SER A 272 -24.96 9.72 -19.01
N ALA A 273 -24.20 8.67 -18.66
CA ALA A 273 -22.75 8.68 -18.72
C ALA A 273 -22.21 8.86 -20.16
N GLU A 274 -22.89 8.30 -21.14
CA GLU A 274 -22.54 8.42 -22.56
C GLU A 274 -22.72 9.87 -23.02
N ALA A 275 -23.85 10.51 -22.69
CA ALA A 275 -24.11 11.91 -23.01
C ALA A 275 -23.10 12.85 -22.34
N GLN A 276 -22.72 12.56 -21.09
CA GLN A 276 -21.66 13.28 -20.39
C GLN A 276 -20.31 13.17 -21.11
N ASN A 277 -19.93 11.95 -21.51
CA ASN A 277 -18.65 11.71 -22.19
C ASN A 277 -18.64 12.35 -23.58
N GLU A 278 -19.77 12.43 -24.26
CA GLU A 278 -19.93 13.12 -25.55
C GLU A 278 -19.78 14.64 -25.39
N ALA A 279 -20.42 15.22 -24.38
CA ALA A 279 -20.27 16.64 -24.06
C ALA A 279 -18.81 17.02 -23.72
N LEU A 280 -18.07 16.14 -23.01
CA LEU A 280 -16.65 16.33 -22.77
C LEU A 280 -15.81 16.29 -24.05
N LYS A 281 -16.09 15.36 -24.96
CA LYS A 281 -15.39 15.27 -26.26
C LYS A 281 -15.63 16.51 -27.11
N GLU A 282 -16.89 16.94 -27.23
CA GLU A 282 -17.23 18.17 -27.98
C GLU A 282 -16.55 19.41 -27.40
N PHE A 283 -16.43 19.50 -26.08
CA PHE A 283 -15.71 20.58 -25.41
C PHE A 283 -14.22 20.58 -25.79
N ILE A 284 -13.56 19.40 -25.76
CA ILE A 284 -12.17 19.24 -26.15
C ILE A 284 -11.97 19.66 -27.61
N ASP A 285 -12.82 19.16 -28.52
CA ASP A 285 -12.76 19.49 -29.93
C ASP A 285 -12.96 20.99 -30.21
N GLY A 286 -13.89 21.61 -29.48
CA GLY A 286 -14.12 23.04 -29.52
C GLY A 286 -12.93 23.88 -29.05
N SER A 287 -12.27 23.44 -27.98
CA SER A 287 -11.07 24.10 -27.43
C SER A 287 -9.89 24.00 -28.40
N HIS A 288 -9.70 22.84 -29.03
CA HIS A 288 -8.68 22.69 -30.07
C HIS A 288 -8.91 23.60 -31.30
N LYS A 289 -10.16 23.79 -31.70
CA LYS A 289 -10.50 24.73 -32.80
C LYS A 289 -10.29 26.18 -32.43
N ALA A 290 -10.50 26.58 -31.17
CA ALA A 290 -10.27 27.92 -30.66
C ALA A 290 -8.77 28.25 -30.57
N VAL A 291 -7.95 27.31 -30.06
CA VAL A 291 -6.49 27.46 -29.99
C VAL A 291 -5.86 27.46 -31.39
N GLY A 292 -6.45 26.69 -32.34
CA GLY A 292 -5.99 26.66 -33.74
C GLY A 292 -6.18 28.01 -34.50
N LYS A 293 -6.99 28.95 -33.95
CA LYS A 293 -7.15 30.31 -34.51
C LYS A 293 -6.22 31.36 -33.88
N ALA A 294 -5.59 31.07 -32.74
CA ALA A 294 -4.82 32.04 -31.95
C ALA A 294 -3.30 31.93 -32.04
N GLN A 295 -2.76 30.84 -32.62
CA GLN A 295 -1.32 30.77 -32.90
C GLN A 295 -1.12 30.28 -34.36
N PRO A 296 -0.24 30.95 -35.14
CA PRO A 296 0.19 30.36 -36.40
C PRO A 296 0.84 29.02 -36.04
N ARG A 297 0.32 27.94 -36.62
CA ARG A 297 0.91 26.61 -36.53
C ARG A 297 2.40 26.76 -36.81
N SER A 298 3.26 26.52 -35.82
CA SER A 298 4.65 26.26 -36.13
C SER A 298 4.65 25.15 -37.17
N GLU A 299 5.30 25.40 -38.29
CA GLU A 299 5.44 24.46 -39.39
C GLU A 299 5.75 23.07 -38.80
N PRO A 300 5.19 21.98 -39.35
CA PRO A 300 5.45 20.63 -38.84
C PRO A 300 6.96 20.46 -38.82
N LYS A 301 7.53 20.28 -37.62
CA LYS A 301 8.96 20.07 -37.45
C LYS A 301 9.34 18.92 -38.34
N GLN A 302 10.04 19.23 -39.47
CA GLN A 302 10.45 18.25 -40.44
C GLN A 302 11.28 17.18 -39.75
N LYS A 303 10.79 15.97 -39.74
CA LYS A 303 11.48 14.78 -39.25
C LYS A 303 11.91 13.98 -40.46
N PHE A 304 13.21 13.81 -40.61
CA PHE A 304 13.75 12.96 -41.65
C PHE A 304 14.17 11.62 -41.04
N GLU A 305 13.71 10.54 -41.64
CA GLU A 305 14.18 9.20 -41.29
C GLU A 305 14.75 8.54 -42.55
N PHE A 306 15.99 8.09 -42.49
CA PHE A 306 16.68 7.40 -43.57
C PHE A 306 17.71 6.42 -43.03
N PHE A 307 18.20 5.54 -43.87
CA PHE A 307 19.23 4.58 -43.52
C PHE A 307 20.55 4.91 -44.22
N VAL A 308 21.65 4.79 -43.50
CA VAL A 308 23.00 4.83 -44.04
C VAL A 308 23.64 3.50 -43.70
N GLY A 309 23.71 2.59 -44.69
CA GLY A 309 24.05 1.19 -44.43
C GLY A 309 23.02 0.56 -43.47
N GLU A 310 23.47 -0.03 -42.38
CA GLU A 310 22.63 -0.65 -41.35
C GLU A 310 22.19 0.33 -40.25
N THR A 311 22.67 1.60 -40.30
CA THR A 311 22.36 2.61 -39.28
C THR A 311 21.10 3.40 -39.67
N LYS A 312 20.07 3.34 -38.82
CA LYS A 312 18.90 4.21 -38.91
C LYS A 312 19.23 5.61 -38.37
N VAL A 313 19.04 6.61 -39.20
CA VAL A 313 19.25 8.03 -38.85
C VAL A 313 17.89 8.72 -38.72
N THR A 314 17.64 9.35 -37.58
CA THR A 314 16.49 10.20 -37.37
C THR A 314 16.98 11.63 -37.10
N ALA A 315 16.64 12.56 -37.96
CA ALA A 315 17.03 13.97 -37.81
C ALA A 315 15.81 14.85 -37.51
N ARG A 316 15.93 15.70 -36.52
CA ARG A 316 14.97 16.74 -36.12
C ARG A 316 15.72 18.04 -35.90
N GLN A 317 15.00 19.13 -35.74
CA GLN A 317 15.61 20.42 -35.43
C GLN A 317 16.41 20.34 -34.12
N GLY A 318 17.74 20.44 -34.26
CA GLY A 318 18.66 20.43 -33.13
C GLY A 318 19.03 19.03 -32.56
N GLU A 319 18.52 17.91 -33.19
CA GLU A 319 18.80 16.56 -32.72
C GLU A 319 19.03 15.62 -33.90
N VAL A 320 20.09 14.82 -33.83
CA VAL A 320 20.29 13.66 -34.71
C VAL A 320 20.44 12.43 -33.85
N ARG A 321 19.65 11.40 -34.12
CA ARG A 321 19.67 10.12 -33.43
C ARG A 321 20.12 9.03 -34.40
N LEU A 322 21.16 8.32 -34.02
CA LEU A 322 21.69 7.17 -34.76
C LEU A 322 21.31 5.90 -33.99
N VAL A 323 20.76 4.91 -34.68
CA VAL A 323 20.44 3.60 -34.13
C VAL A 323 21.07 2.56 -35.08
N SER A 324 21.99 1.78 -34.52
CA SER A 324 22.68 0.70 -35.26
C SER A 324 22.84 -0.52 -34.33
N GLU A 325 23.28 -1.64 -34.90
CA GLU A 325 23.62 -2.84 -34.14
C GLU A 325 24.92 -2.68 -33.32
N VAL A 326 25.67 -1.60 -33.53
CA VAL A 326 26.89 -1.31 -32.82
C VAL A 326 26.55 -0.84 -31.40
N ASP A 327 27.11 -1.51 -30.40
CA ASP A 327 27.01 -1.09 -28.99
C ASP A 327 27.98 0.08 -28.72
N PHE A 328 27.45 1.30 -28.81
CA PHE A 328 28.22 2.52 -28.55
C PHE A 328 28.71 2.66 -27.08
N ALA A 329 28.12 1.91 -26.14
CA ALA A 329 28.52 1.96 -24.75
C ALA A 329 29.84 1.21 -24.49
N THR A 330 30.17 0.24 -25.33
CA THR A 330 31.44 -0.53 -25.26
C THR A 330 32.54 0.09 -26.06
N MET A 331 32.26 1.11 -26.90
CA MET A 331 33.26 1.79 -27.74
C MET A 331 34.17 2.69 -26.90
N PRO A 332 35.51 2.72 -27.17
CA PRO A 332 36.41 3.65 -26.51
C PRO A 332 35.99 5.11 -26.72
N LYS A 333 35.91 5.88 -25.63
CA LYS A 333 35.47 7.28 -25.65
C LYS A 333 36.19 8.14 -26.70
N LYS A 334 37.50 7.94 -26.91
CA LYS A 334 38.29 8.66 -27.93
C LYS A 334 37.76 8.41 -29.34
N GLN A 335 37.44 7.17 -29.66
CA GLN A 335 36.90 6.79 -30.98
C GLN A 335 35.52 7.41 -31.23
N LEU A 336 34.69 7.47 -30.21
CA LEU A 336 33.37 8.12 -30.29
C LEU A 336 33.53 9.65 -30.45
N GLU A 337 34.47 10.27 -29.74
CA GLU A 337 34.78 11.70 -29.89
C GLU A 337 35.31 12.05 -31.29
N GLU A 338 36.17 11.21 -31.88
CA GLU A 338 36.65 11.38 -33.25
C GLU A 338 35.51 11.25 -34.28
N ALA A 339 34.63 10.28 -34.10
CA ALA A 339 33.47 10.11 -34.97
C ALA A 339 32.52 11.32 -34.93
N VAL A 340 32.26 11.85 -33.72
CA VAL A 340 31.41 13.04 -33.54
C VAL A 340 32.08 14.27 -34.16
N ARG A 341 33.39 14.43 -34.03
CA ARG A 341 34.14 15.54 -34.67
C ARG A 341 34.08 15.48 -36.19
N ALA A 342 34.29 14.27 -36.76
CA ALA A 342 34.17 14.08 -38.21
C ALA A 342 32.75 14.42 -38.70
N PHE A 343 31.71 14.06 -37.93
CA PHE A 343 30.34 14.41 -38.21
C PHE A 343 30.13 15.93 -38.20
N GLU A 344 30.63 16.64 -37.16
CA GLU A 344 30.52 18.11 -37.06
C GLU A 344 31.29 18.82 -38.19
N GLU A 345 32.45 18.32 -38.62
CA GLU A 345 33.21 18.87 -39.74
C GLU A 345 32.48 18.70 -41.04
N ALA A 346 31.87 17.53 -41.29
CA ALA A 346 31.05 17.28 -42.48
C ALA A 346 29.83 18.21 -42.55
N LEU A 347 29.21 18.52 -41.41
CA LEU A 347 28.10 19.52 -41.31
C LEU A 347 28.56 20.95 -41.64
N LYS A 348 29.79 21.31 -41.26
CA LYS A 348 30.35 22.67 -41.54
C LYS A 348 30.88 22.81 -42.97
N GLY A 349 31.29 21.71 -43.61
CA GLY A 349 31.86 21.69 -44.97
C GLY A 349 30.88 21.53 -46.11
N GLY A 350 29.57 21.28 -45.84
CA GLY A 350 28.56 21.13 -46.85
C GLY A 350 28.17 22.47 -47.49
N PRO A 351 27.74 22.47 -48.81
CA PRO A 351 27.28 23.70 -49.44
C PRO A 351 26.10 24.29 -48.67
N ARG A 352 26.16 25.58 -48.34
CA ARG A 352 25.04 26.33 -47.77
C ARG A 352 23.87 26.29 -48.77
N ILE A 353 22.94 25.37 -48.53
CA ILE A 353 21.65 25.41 -49.22
C ILE A 353 20.89 26.62 -48.66
N ARG A 354 20.65 27.61 -49.55
CA ARG A 354 19.83 28.80 -49.27
C ARG A 354 18.37 28.42 -49.08
#